data_522f26db31655f3caa8fc89d0e2a0f72
#
_entry.id   522f26db31655f3caa8fc89d0e2a0f72
#
_cell.length_a   1.000
_cell.length_b   1.000
_cell.length_c   1.000
_cell.angle_alpha   90.00
_cell.angle_beta   90.00
_cell.angle_gamma   90.00
#
_symmetry.space_group_name_H-M   'P 1'
#
loop_
_entity.id
_entity.type
_entity.pdbx_description
1 polymer ?
#
loop_
_entity_poly.entity_id
_entity_poly.type
_entity_poly.pdbx_seq_one_letter_code
_entity_poly.pdbx_strand_id
1 'polypeptide(L)' 'MQLKLSYVQGPNNTISVADANNIFLGFICVNPFGVLSFHQEQSLNIQEHAELCHVMQQIHIYIGA' A
#
# COMPACT_ATOMS: atom_id res chain seq x y z
N MET A 1 -14.78 -1.08 -6.52
CA MET A 1 -13.49 -1.26 -7.19
C MET A 1 -12.92 -2.63 -6.84
N GLN A 2 -12.53 -3.37 -7.84
CA GLN A 2 -11.89 -4.67 -7.59
C GLN A 2 -10.38 -4.47 -7.45
N LEU A 3 -9.83 -4.91 -6.33
CA LEU A 3 -8.41 -4.77 -6.07
C LEU A 3 -7.63 -5.83 -6.83
N LYS A 4 -6.57 -5.41 -7.51
CA LYS A 4 -5.67 -6.30 -8.24
C LYS A 4 -4.38 -6.57 -7.49
N LEU A 5 -4.06 -5.74 -6.52
CA LEU A 5 -2.87 -5.89 -5.70
C LEU A 5 -3.19 -6.63 -4.42
N SER A 6 -2.20 -7.30 -3.86
CA SER A 6 -2.32 -8.00 -2.59
C SER A 6 -1.64 -7.18 -1.50
N TYR A 7 -2.29 -7.11 -0.34
CA TYR A 7 -1.80 -6.34 0.80
C TYR A 7 -1.70 -7.26 2.01
N VAL A 8 -0.51 -7.34 2.59
CA VAL A 8 -0.26 -8.23 3.74
C VAL A 8 0.36 -7.38 4.85
N GLN A 9 -0.27 -7.38 6.01
CA GLN A 9 0.25 -6.65 7.16
C GLN A 9 1.52 -7.34 7.66
N GLY A 10 2.59 -6.55 7.81
CA GLY A 10 3.86 -7.01 8.32
C GLY A 10 4.17 -6.42 9.69
N PRO A 11 5.40 -6.60 10.18
CA PRO A 11 5.82 -6.04 11.45
C PRO A 11 6.02 -4.52 11.37
N ASN A 12 6.08 -3.87 12.53
CA ASN A 12 6.41 -2.44 12.66
C ASN A 12 5.50 -1.52 11.85
N ASN A 13 4.20 -1.84 11.80
CA ASN A 13 3.20 -1.04 11.12
C ASN A 13 3.50 -0.88 9.63
N THR A 14 3.93 -1.95 9.00
CA THR A 14 4.14 -1.99 7.55
C THR A 14 3.10 -2.86 6.88
N ILE A 15 2.83 -2.56 5.61
CA ILE A 15 1.93 -3.36 4.78
C ILE A 15 2.67 -3.67 3.48
N SER A 16 2.93 -4.95 3.25
CA SER A 16 3.59 -5.38 2.01
C SER A 16 2.59 -5.37 0.87
N VAL A 17 3.03 -4.91 -0.29
CA VAL A 17 2.21 -4.81 -1.49
C VAL A 17 2.82 -5.67 -2.58
N ALA A 18 2.01 -6.54 -3.17
CA ALA A 18 2.42 -7.41 -4.28
C ALA A 18 1.39 -7.36 -5.39
N ASP A 19 1.81 -7.68 -6.61
CA ASP A 19 0.91 -7.69 -7.76
C ASP A 19 0.16 -9.03 -7.87
N ALA A 20 -0.65 -9.18 -8.94
CA ALA A 20 -1.45 -10.38 -9.15
C ALA A 20 -0.58 -11.63 -9.34
N ASN A 21 0.66 -11.48 -9.74
CA ASN A 21 1.62 -12.58 -9.89
C ASN A 21 2.45 -12.81 -8.64
N ASN A 22 2.07 -12.17 -7.53
CA ASN A 22 2.74 -12.29 -6.24
C ASN A 22 4.17 -11.72 -6.26
N ILE A 23 4.44 -10.77 -7.14
CA ILE A 23 5.72 -10.08 -7.20
C ILE A 23 5.67 -8.90 -6.23
N PHE A 24 6.63 -8.85 -5.30
CA PHE A 24 6.70 -7.79 -4.29
C PHE A 24 6.97 -6.44 -4.96
N LEU A 25 6.08 -5.46 -4.73
CA LEU A 25 6.18 -4.14 -5.33
C LEU A 25 6.76 -3.10 -4.36
N GLY A 26 6.60 -3.31 -3.07
CA GLY A 26 7.06 -2.39 -2.07
C GLY A 26 6.23 -2.52 -0.80
N PHE A 27 6.35 -1.53 0.09
CA PHE A 27 5.59 -1.58 1.34
C PHE A 27 5.14 -0.18 1.77
N ILE A 28 3.99 -0.16 2.44
CA ILE A 28 3.42 1.05 3.02
C ILE A 28 3.86 1.11 4.48
N CYS A 29 4.41 2.23 4.90
CA CYS A 29 4.77 2.48 6.30
C CYS A 29 3.80 3.47 6.92
N VAL A 30 3.44 3.24 8.18
CA VAL A 30 2.64 4.17 8.97
C VAL A 30 3.53 4.68 10.10
N ASN A 31 3.83 5.99 10.11
CA ASN A 31 4.66 6.54 11.18
C ASN A 31 3.80 6.78 12.44
N PRO A 32 4.44 7.10 13.61
CA PRO A 32 3.68 7.32 14.84
C PRO A 32 2.70 8.49 14.79
N PHE A 33 2.83 9.37 13.79
CA PHE A 33 1.92 10.50 13.61
C PHE A 33 0.76 10.19 12.68
N GLY A 34 0.66 8.94 12.20
CA GLY A 34 -0.40 8.52 11.30
C GLY A 34 -0.18 8.86 9.84
N VAL A 35 1.02 9.30 9.48
CA VAL A 35 1.34 9.62 8.09
C VAL A 35 1.78 8.36 7.36
N LEU A 36 1.18 8.12 6.19
CA LEU A 36 1.51 6.98 5.34
C LEU A 36 2.59 7.37 4.34
N SER A 37 3.51 6.44 4.09
CA SER A 37 4.50 6.57 3.03
C SER A 37 4.66 5.22 2.34
N PHE A 38 4.96 5.25 1.03
CA PHE A 38 5.16 4.04 0.26
C PHE A 38 6.62 3.96 -0.20
N HIS A 39 7.25 2.82 0.11
CA HIS A 39 8.61 2.52 -0.32
C HIS A 39 8.55 1.60 -1.54
N GLN A 40 8.76 2.17 -2.71
CA GLN A 40 8.63 1.46 -3.98
C GLN A 40 9.90 0.65 -4.26
N GLU A 41 9.73 -0.66 -4.50
CA GLU A 41 10.83 -1.55 -4.84
C GLU A 41 10.83 -1.93 -6.31
N GLN A 42 9.66 -1.90 -6.96
CA GLN A 42 9.49 -2.23 -8.37
C GLN A 42 8.69 -1.13 -9.06
N SER A 43 8.86 -1.00 -10.37
CA SER A 43 8.08 -0.06 -11.14
C SER A 43 6.60 -0.41 -11.12
N LEU A 44 5.76 0.61 -10.99
CA LEU A 44 4.31 0.44 -11.00
C LEU A 44 3.76 1.01 -12.31
N ASN A 45 2.77 0.32 -12.90
CA ASN A 45 2.05 0.89 -14.03
C ASN A 45 1.00 1.89 -13.51
N ILE A 46 0.33 2.58 -14.44
CA ILE A 46 -0.63 3.63 -14.08
C ILE A 46 -1.77 3.08 -13.23
N GLN A 47 -2.28 1.89 -13.59
CA GLN A 47 -3.39 1.28 -12.88
C GLN A 47 -3.00 0.85 -11.48
N GLU A 48 -1.81 0.28 -11.31
CA GLU A 48 -1.28 -0.12 -10.01
C GLU A 48 -1.08 1.09 -9.12
N HIS A 49 -0.52 2.16 -9.67
CA HIS A 49 -0.29 3.39 -8.93
C HIS A 49 -1.62 4.00 -8.47
N ALA A 50 -2.63 4.02 -9.35
CA ALA A 50 -3.94 4.56 -9.01
C ALA A 50 -4.61 3.75 -7.91
N GLU A 51 -4.54 2.43 -7.98
CA GLU A 51 -5.10 1.56 -6.94
C GLU A 51 -4.40 1.80 -5.61
N LEU A 52 -3.06 1.86 -5.62
CA LEU A 52 -2.28 2.07 -4.42
C LEU A 52 -2.63 3.40 -3.75
N CYS A 53 -2.74 4.46 -4.53
CA CYS A 53 -3.13 5.77 -3.99
C CYS A 53 -4.52 5.72 -3.37
N HIS A 54 -5.46 5.04 -4.02
CA HIS A 54 -6.81 4.89 -3.48
C HIS A 54 -6.81 4.13 -2.15
N VAL A 55 -6.08 3.02 -2.10
CA VAL A 55 -5.99 2.19 -0.89
C VAL A 55 -5.33 2.97 0.25
N MET A 56 -4.28 3.72 -0.04
CA MET A 56 -3.61 4.52 0.98
C MET A 56 -4.54 5.59 1.54
N GLN A 57 -5.38 6.20 0.71
CA GLN A 57 -6.37 7.16 1.19
C GLN A 57 -7.39 6.49 2.13
N GLN A 58 -7.83 5.28 1.80
CA GLN A 58 -8.77 4.54 2.65
C GLN A 58 -8.14 4.20 4.00
N ILE A 59 -6.89 3.76 4.00
CA ILE A 59 -6.16 3.46 5.23
C ILE A 59 -6.01 4.72 6.08
N HIS A 60 -5.68 5.84 5.46
CA HIS A 60 -5.51 7.11 6.16
C HIS A 60 -6.80 7.56 6.84
N ILE A 61 -7.93 7.46 6.13
CA ILE A 61 -9.25 7.79 6.69
C ILE A 61 -9.55 6.88 7.89
N TYR A 62 -9.29 5.58 7.75
CA TYR A 62 -9.55 4.60 8.79
C TYR A 62 -8.73 4.88 10.05
N ILE A 63 -7.45 5.18 9.88
CA ILE A 63 -6.56 5.48 11.01
C ILE A 63 -6.90 6.84 11.64
N GLY A 64 -7.30 7.81 10.83
CA GLY A 64 -7.63 9.15 11.29
C GLY A 64 -8.99 9.26 11.96
N ALA A 65 -9.80 8.24 11.82
CA ALA A 65 -11.08 8.19 12.48
C ALA A 65 -10.92 7.73 13.94
#